data_3d999d3f6c85f0df363c5d776cec13c8
#
_entry.id   3d999d3f6c85f0df363c5d776cec13c8
#
_cell.length_a   1.000
_cell.length_b   1.000
_cell.length_c   1.000
_cell.angle_alpha   90.00
_cell.angle_beta   90.00
_cell.angle_gamma   90.00
#
_symmetry.space_group_name_H-M   'P 1'
#
loop_
_entity.id
_entity.type
_entity.pdbx_description
1 polymer ?
#
loop_
_entity_poly.entity_id
_entity_poly.type
_entity_poly.pdbx_seq_one_letter_code
_entity_poly.pdbx_strand_id
1 'polypeptide(L)'
;MDIKRSTLTLTIALILGLSVSACSEQTAQSTNNTSQAADKSELPVPPDALEKEFIVESPVADRVDTYYWLRDDERKDPQVLAYLEAENDYYDAYRADYQTLTETLTDEIIGRIKQDDASVPYTKGDYQYYTRYEEGSEYPIHARKPVAGGEEQVLLDVNELAAEHDYFNAANLSISPNQNLLAYMVDTTGRRQYELWVKDLTTGEMKAQGLTGLSSSIAWAADNNTLFVIENDPQTLLSKRVLKHQLDAPAGQATLVYEENDESFYMWLSNSKDDAFIKVQMSSTVADELRILDATTPDAELQVFAPRERGVQYSAEHFDGRWIVRTDWNAPNFKLMQVADDAIGSRDNWQPLVETSDEVFIESFEAFDNYLAINERSDGLRRIRVLPWQDFSQQRYIESDEVPYVTYFERNVEQDTDVLRYSYSSLKTPTTVFAYNMKTGEREVLKQTEVLGGFDPSDYRTKRVWATADDGTQIPVSLLMRSDFEHDGTTPLYQYAYGSYGSSSDPYFRSTVLFLQNMNLEPQ
;
A
#
# COMPACT_ATOMS: atom_id res chain seq x y z
N MET A 1 3.38 -30.46 -26.88
CA MET A 1 2.28 -30.17 -25.97
C MET A 1 2.28 -28.66 -25.85
N ASP A 2 1.40 -28.00 -26.58
CA ASP A 2 1.48 -26.56 -26.81
C ASP A 2 1.03 -25.79 -25.57
N ILE A 3 1.93 -25.02 -25.01
CA ILE A 3 1.66 -24.11 -23.90
C ILE A 3 1.03 -22.85 -24.50
N LYS A 4 -0.27 -22.67 -24.30
CA LYS A 4 -0.94 -21.40 -24.61
C LYS A 4 -0.39 -20.33 -23.66
N ARG A 5 0.33 -19.37 -24.22
CA ARG A 5 0.70 -18.13 -23.51
C ARG A 5 -0.56 -17.31 -23.25
N SER A 6 -0.97 -17.23 -22.01
CA SER A 6 -1.97 -16.25 -21.54
C SER A 6 -1.27 -14.89 -21.45
N THR A 7 -1.76 -13.92 -22.20
CA THR A 7 -1.18 -12.57 -22.24
C THR A 7 -1.68 -11.80 -21.02
N LEU A 8 -0.87 -11.71 -19.99
CA LEU A 8 -1.15 -10.85 -18.84
C LEU A 8 -0.82 -9.41 -19.21
N THR A 9 -1.83 -8.59 -19.42
CA THR A 9 -1.68 -7.16 -19.72
C THR A 9 -1.53 -6.40 -18.40
N LEU A 10 -0.29 -6.17 -17.98
CA LEU A 10 0.01 -5.28 -16.86
C LEU A 10 -0.15 -3.82 -17.35
N THR A 11 -1.25 -3.17 -16.98
CA THR A 11 -1.51 -1.78 -17.34
C THR A 11 -0.65 -0.85 -16.48
N ILE A 12 0.55 -0.50 -16.97
CA ILE A 12 1.33 0.61 -16.43
C ILE A 12 0.83 1.89 -17.12
N ALA A 13 -0.03 2.65 -16.44
CA ALA A 13 -0.47 3.96 -16.91
C ALA A 13 0.70 4.95 -16.84
N LEU A 14 1.34 5.21 -17.99
CA LEU A 14 2.29 6.32 -18.15
C LEU A 14 1.50 7.54 -18.62
N ILE A 15 1.20 8.47 -17.69
CA ILE A 15 0.59 9.77 -18.03
C ILE A 15 1.72 10.69 -18.49
N LEU A 16 1.82 10.91 -19.81
CA LEU A 16 2.62 11.99 -20.40
C LEU A 16 1.76 13.26 -20.44
N GLY A 17 2.04 14.19 -19.54
CA GLY A 17 1.51 15.55 -19.61
C GLY A 17 2.27 16.40 -20.63
N LEU A 18 1.61 16.81 -21.69
CA LEU A 18 2.11 17.80 -22.64
C LEU A 18 1.86 19.21 -22.08
N SER A 19 2.94 19.91 -21.73
CA SER A 19 2.89 21.36 -21.49
C SER A 19 3.26 22.09 -22.77
N VAL A 20 2.32 22.88 -23.27
CA VAL A 20 2.50 23.81 -24.39
C VAL A 20 3.12 25.09 -23.85
N SER A 21 4.33 25.43 -24.27
CA SER A 21 4.90 26.77 -24.09
C SER A 21 5.03 27.48 -25.42
N ALA A 22 4.55 28.70 -25.46
CA ALA A 22 4.51 29.58 -26.61
C ALA A 22 5.88 30.15 -27.00
N CYS A 23 6.02 30.34 -28.28
CA CYS A 23 7.21 30.79 -29.03
C CYS A 23 7.70 32.20 -28.72
N SER A 24 9.00 32.37 -28.86
CA SER A 24 9.59 33.58 -29.46
C SER A 24 10.60 33.17 -30.52
N GLU A 25 10.44 33.74 -31.73
CA GLU A 25 11.28 33.54 -32.91
C GLU A 25 12.69 34.10 -32.73
N GLN A 26 13.69 33.29 -32.99
CA GLN A 26 14.98 33.78 -33.48
C GLN A 26 15.52 32.84 -34.56
N THR A 27 15.69 33.41 -35.72
CA THR A 27 16.25 32.85 -36.95
C THR A 27 17.74 32.51 -36.79
N ALA A 28 18.11 31.24 -36.98
CA ALA A 28 19.48 30.83 -37.25
C ALA A 28 19.51 29.80 -38.40
N GLN A 29 20.41 30.00 -39.32
CA GLN A 29 20.57 29.32 -40.61
C GLN A 29 20.91 27.82 -40.42
N SER A 30 20.25 27.00 -41.24
CA SER A 30 20.41 25.55 -41.29
C SER A 30 21.66 25.18 -42.12
N THR A 31 22.44 24.26 -41.55
CA THR A 31 23.30 23.37 -42.35
C THR A 31 22.60 22.04 -42.50
N ASN A 32 22.27 21.67 -43.74
CA ASN A 32 21.63 20.40 -44.10
C ASN A 32 22.51 19.21 -43.69
N ASN A 33 22.04 18.43 -42.69
CA ASN A 33 22.37 17.03 -42.57
C ASN A 33 21.07 16.24 -42.82
N THR A 34 20.99 15.65 -44.00
CA THR A 34 19.92 14.71 -44.36
C THR A 34 20.12 13.40 -43.61
N SER A 35 19.59 13.32 -42.38
CA SER A 35 19.22 12.05 -41.79
C SER A 35 17.89 11.64 -42.46
N GLN A 36 17.84 10.47 -43.07
CA GLN A 36 16.59 9.87 -43.53
C GLN A 36 15.62 9.81 -42.37
N ALA A 37 14.65 10.72 -42.35
CA ALA A 37 13.48 10.56 -41.50
C ALA A 37 12.80 9.25 -41.93
N ALA A 38 12.68 8.30 -41.03
CA ALA A 38 11.81 7.17 -41.22
C ALA A 38 10.42 7.70 -41.60
N ASP A 39 9.86 7.14 -42.66
CA ASP A 39 8.51 7.43 -43.12
C ASP A 39 7.57 7.18 -41.92
N LYS A 40 7.11 8.26 -41.26
CA LYS A 40 6.10 8.13 -40.21
C LYS A 40 4.84 7.71 -40.94
N SER A 41 4.60 6.40 -40.99
CA SER A 41 3.27 5.88 -41.27
C SER A 41 2.28 6.74 -40.50
N GLU A 42 1.25 7.25 -41.16
CA GLU A 42 0.27 8.15 -40.52
C GLU A 42 -0.19 7.48 -39.22
N LEU A 43 0.07 8.15 -38.10
CA LEU A 43 -0.38 7.66 -36.80
C LEU A 43 -1.91 7.41 -36.87
N PRO A 44 -2.41 6.34 -36.30
CA PRO A 44 -3.84 6.11 -36.26
C PRO A 44 -4.55 7.31 -35.60
N VAL A 45 -5.74 7.63 -36.10
CA VAL A 45 -6.56 8.72 -35.56
C VAL A 45 -7.36 8.16 -34.37
N PRO A 46 -7.32 8.81 -33.20
CA PRO A 46 -8.13 8.36 -32.06
C PRO A 46 -9.63 8.43 -32.41
N PRO A 47 -10.44 7.52 -31.89
CA PRO A 47 -11.89 7.56 -32.10
C PRO A 47 -12.51 8.78 -31.40
N ASP A 48 -13.47 9.41 -32.06
CA ASP A 48 -14.21 10.53 -31.48
C ASP A 48 -15.36 10.02 -30.60
N ALA A 49 -15.37 10.42 -29.33
CA ALA A 49 -16.51 10.14 -28.45
C ALA A 49 -17.71 11.03 -28.86
N LEU A 50 -18.88 10.41 -28.95
CA LEU A 50 -20.11 11.14 -29.25
C LEU A 50 -20.46 12.11 -28.12
N GLU A 51 -20.77 13.35 -28.49
CA GLU A 51 -21.26 14.34 -27.52
C GLU A 51 -22.79 14.19 -27.35
N LYS A 52 -23.21 13.91 -26.10
CA LYS A 52 -24.62 13.81 -25.70
C LYS A 52 -24.81 14.65 -24.43
N GLU A 53 -25.50 15.78 -24.55
CA GLU A 53 -25.74 16.65 -23.40
C GLU A 53 -26.47 15.89 -22.28
N PHE A 54 -25.91 15.93 -21.09
CA PHE A 54 -26.49 15.43 -19.86
C PHE A 54 -26.24 16.43 -18.72
N ILE A 55 -27.27 16.68 -17.92
CA ILE A 55 -27.16 17.58 -16.75
C ILE A 55 -26.92 16.72 -15.51
N VAL A 56 -25.76 16.87 -14.92
CA VAL A 56 -25.44 16.31 -13.60
C VAL A 56 -25.90 17.32 -12.56
N GLU A 57 -26.99 16.99 -11.88
CA GLU A 57 -27.50 17.81 -10.77
C GLU A 57 -26.52 17.78 -9.58
N SER A 58 -26.27 18.93 -8.99
CA SER A 58 -25.39 19.08 -7.83
C SER A 58 -25.94 20.09 -6.83
N PRO A 59 -25.78 19.89 -5.51
CA PRO A 59 -26.23 20.82 -4.47
C PRO A 59 -25.66 22.25 -4.59
N VAL A 60 -24.54 22.41 -5.31
CA VAL A 60 -23.83 23.69 -5.46
C VAL A 60 -24.15 24.34 -6.79
N ALA A 61 -24.04 23.58 -7.89
CA ALA A 61 -24.36 24.05 -9.24
C ALA A 61 -24.46 22.86 -10.19
N ASP A 62 -25.45 22.86 -11.05
CA ASP A 62 -25.59 21.86 -12.10
C ASP A 62 -24.45 21.97 -13.10
N ARG A 63 -24.00 20.82 -13.59
CA ARG A 63 -22.92 20.71 -14.57
C ARG A 63 -23.42 19.99 -15.82
N VAL A 64 -23.14 20.57 -16.99
CA VAL A 64 -23.35 19.87 -18.27
C VAL A 64 -22.15 18.93 -18.50
N ASP A 65 -22.44 17.66 -18.72
CA ASP A 65 -21.46 16.63 -19.05
C ASP A 65 -21.88 15.94 -20.36
N THR A 66 -21.16 16.23 -21.44
CA THR A 66 -21.47 15.68 -22.76
C THR A 66 -21.04 14.22 -22.93
N TYR A 67 -20.24 13.70 -22.01
CA TYR A 67 -19.71 12.34 -22.04
C TYR A 67 -20.28 11.43 -20.93
N TYR A 68 -21.28 11.88 -20.19
CA TYR A 68 -21.90 11.09 -19.12
C TYR A 68 -22.46 9.74 -19.60
N TRP A 69 -22.80 9.61 -20.88
CA TRP A 69 -23.26 8.37 -21.50
C TRP A 69 -22.21 7.23 -21.47
N LEU A 70 -20.92 7.54 -21.26
CA LEU A 70 -19.88 6.54 -21.07
C LEU A 70 -19.98 5.85 -19.71
N ARG A 71 -20.77 6.36 -18.78
CA ARG A 71 -21.09 5.68 -17.54
C ARG A 71 -22.15 4.60 -17.81
N ASP A 72 -21.71 3.36 -17.78
CA ASP A 72 -22.57 2.18 -17.85
C ASP A 72 -22.29 1.30 -16.62
N ASP A 73 -23.11 1.44 -15.59
CA ASP A 73 -22.96 0.72 -14.32
C ASP A 73 -23.18 -0.79 -14.49
N GLU A 74 -23.94 -1.21 -15.51
CA GLU A 74 -24.16 -2.62 -15.85
C GLU A 74 -23.07 -3.21 -16.77
N ARG A 75 -22.26 -2.36 -17.41
CA ARG A 75 -21.19 -2.74 -18.35
C ARG A 75 -21.69 -3.61 -19.52
N LYS A 76 -22.83 -3.24 -20.09
CA LYS A 76 -23.51 -4.00 -21.14
C LYS A 76 -23.98 -3.14 -22.30
N ASP A 77 -23.92 -1.80 -22.20
CA ASP A 77 -24.34 -0.91 -23.28
C ASP A 77 -23.45 -1.15 -24.52
N PRO A 78 -24.02 -1.63 -25.63
CA PRO A 78 -23.22 -1.95 -26.82
C PRO A 78 -22.55 -0.72 -27.43
N GLN A 79 -23.07 0.49 -27.22
CA GLN A 79 -22.45 1.72 -27.73
C GLN A 79 -21.20 2.07 -26.90
N VAL A 80 -21.26 1.92 -25.57
CA VAL A 80 -20.10 2.12 -24.70
C VAL A 80 -19.02 1.09 -25.00
N LEU A 81 -19.42 -0.19 -25.10
CA LEU A 81 -18.47 -1.28 -25.41
C LEU A 81 -17.80 -1.08 -26.76
N ALA A 82 -18.56 -0.73 -27.82
CA ALA A 82 -17.98 -0.49 -29.15
C ALA A 82 -17.00 0.71 -29.17
N TYR A 83 -17.28 1.75 -28.38
CA TYR A 83 -16.35 2.88 -28.24
C TYR A 83 -15.05 2.47 -27.53
N LEU A 84 -15.16 1.68 -26.43
CA LEU A 84 -13.99 1.17 -25.71
C LEU A 84 -13.14 0.21 -26.57
N GLU A 85 -13.78 -0.64 -27.40
CA GLU A 85 -13.08 -1.48 -28.37
C GLU A 85 -12.32 -0.64 -29.40
N ALA A 86 -12.93 0.42 -29.93
CA ALA A 86 -12.27 1.31 -30.88
C ALA A 86 -11.07 2.06 -30.26
N GLU A 87 -11.15 2.45 -28.97
CA GLU A 87 -10.01 3.02 -28.24
C GLU A 87 -8.89 2.01 -28.04
N ASN A 88 -9.21 0.76 -27.76
CA ASN A 88 -8.22 -0.31 -27.64
C ASN A 88 -7.54 -0.58 -28.99
N ASP A 89 -8.30 -0.66 -30.07
CA ASP A 89 -7.77 -0.85 -31.43
C ASP A 89 -6.82 0.31 -31.84
N TYR A 90 -7.21 1.55 -31.51
CA TYR A 90 -6.36 2.71 -31.70
C TYR A 90 -5.06 2.61 -30.90
N TYR A 91 -5.17 2.28 -29.60
CA TYR A 91 -4.01 2.12 -28.72
C TYR A 91 -3.05 1.04 -29.22
N ASP A 92 -3.57 -0.11 -29.65
CA ASP A 92 -2.75 -1.21 -30.17
C ASP A 92 -2.05 -0.83 -31.48
N ALA A 93 -2.74 -0.13 -32.38
CA ALA A 93 -2.13 0.40 -33.60
C ALA A 93 -1.06 1.46 -33.31
N TYR A 94 -1.31 2.38 -32.36
CA TYR A 94 -0.37 3.40 -31.96
C TYR A 94 0.93 2.84 -31.38
N ARG A 95 0.81 1.77 -30.55
CA ARG A 95 1.98 1.18 -29.87
C ARG A 95 2.68 0.08 -30.69
N ALA A 96 2.16 -0.28 -31.87
CA ALA A 96 2.74 -1.36 -32.68
C ALA A 96 4.24 -1.14 -32.98
N ASP A 97 4.65 0.11 -33.25
CA ASP A 97 6.04 0.48 -33.51
C ASP A 97 6.97 0.32 -32.28
N TYR A 98 6.38 0.31 -31.08
CA TYR A 98 7.12 0.18 -29.81
C TYR A 98 7.08 -1.23 -29.22
N GLN A 99 6.42 -2.18 -29.89
CA GLN A 99 6.18 -3.54 -29.37
C GLN A 99 7.51 -4.23 -28.98
N THR A 100 8.50 -4.23 -29.87
CA THR A 100 9.80 -4.86 -29.62
C THR A 100 10.54 -4.20 -28.43
N LEU A 101 10.46 -2.86 -28.32
CA LEU A 101 11.05 -2.16 -27.19
C LEU A 101 10.34 -2.52 -25.89
N THR A 102 9.01 -2.58 -25.91
CA THR A 102 8.20 -2.96 -24.75
C THR A 102 8.55 -4.39 -24.27
N GLU A 103 8.65 -5.35 -25.19
CA GLU A 103 9.05 -6.72 -24.89
C GLU A 103 10.45 -6.79 -24.28
N THR A 104 11.42 -6.09 -24.88
CA THR A 104 12.80 -6.02 -24.38
C THR A 104 12.86 -5.46 -22.96
N LEU A 105 12.15 -4.35 -22.69
CA LEU A 105 12.13 -3.73 -21.36
C LEU A 105 11.40 -4.60 -20.34
N THR A 106 10.34 -5.27 -20.74
CA THR A 106 9.59 -6.21 -19.87
C THR A 106 10.48 -7.39 -19.46
N ASP A 107 11.18 -8.00 -20.42
CA ASP A 107 12.10 -9.10 -20.16
C ASP A 107 13.27 -8.66 -19.26
N GLU A 108 13.80 -7.46 -19.46
CA GLU A 108 14.86 -6.91 -18.61
C GLU A 108 14.37 -6.67 -17.18
N ILE A 109 13.17 -6.09 -17.00
CA ILE A 109 12.58 -5.84 -15.67
C ILE A 109 12.34 -7.16 -14.94
N ILE A 110 11.72 -8.14 -15.62
CA ILE A 110 11.45 -9.47 -15.06
C ILE A 110 12.77 -10.18 -14.70
N GLY A 111 13.76 -10.10 -15.58
CA GLY A 111 15.07 -10.72 -15.36
C GLY A 111 15.86 -10.18 -14.16
N ARG A 112 15.46 -9.03 -13.60
CA ARG A 112 16.03 -8.47 -12.36
C ARG A 112 15.36 -8.95 -11.09
N ILE A 113 14.23 -9.64 -11.20
CA ILE A 113 13.42 -10.10 -10.07
C ILE A 113 13.81 -11.54 -9.74
N LYS A 114 14.23 -11.78 -8.51
CA LYS A 114 14.40 -13.12 -7.99
C LYS A 114 13.03 -13.76 -7.79
N GLN A 115 12.76 -14.85 -8.51
CA GLN A 115 11.46 -15.51 -8.50
C GLN A 115 11.26 -16.44 -7.30
N ASP A 116 12.28 -17.21 -6.93
CA ASP A 116 12.29 -18.12 -5.78
C ASP A 116 12.63 -17.38 -4.48
N ASP A 117 11.78 -16.48 -4.05
CA ASP A 117 12.04 -15.62 -2.90
C ASP A 117 11.08 -15.87 -1.73
N ALA A 118 11.47 -15.49 -0.53
CA ALA A 118 10.64 -15.60 0.67
C ALA A 118 10.72 -14.33 1.51
N SER A 119 9.62 -13.99 2.18
CA SER A 119 9.60 -12.91 3.17
C SER A 119 10.43 -13.27 4.41
N VAL A 120 10.85 -12.27 5.18
CA VAL A 120 11.42 -12.51 6.49
C VAL A 120 10.35 -13.07 7.42
N PRO A 121 10.53 -14.26 8.04
CA PRO A 121 9.53 -14.82 8.93
C PRO A 121 9.27 -13.93 10.15
N TYR A 122 8.01 -13.79 10.57
CA TYR A 122 7.64 -13.13 11.82
C TYR A 122 7.01 -14.12 12.79
N THR A 123 7.26 -13.94 14.08
CA THR A 123 6.70 -14.78 15.14
C THR A 123 5.33 -14.25 15.58
N LYS A 124 4.34 -15.14 15.69
CA LYS A 124 3.10 -14.90 16.43
C LYS A 124 2.77 -16.20 17.20
N GLY A 125 2.80 -16.12 18.53
CA GLY A 125 2.59 -17.28 19.40
C GLY A 125 3.60 -18.40 19.14
N ASP A 126 3.11 -19.60 18.87
CA ASP A 126 3.96 -20.79 18.72
C ASP A 126 4.59 -20.97 17.33
N TYR A 127 4.32 -20.07 16.38
CA TYR A 127 4.73 -20.21 14.98
C TYR A 127 5.44 -19.00 14.43
N GLN A 128 6.33 -19.26 13.47
CA GLN A 128 6.89 -18.29 12.54
C GLN A 128 6.13 -18.36 11.22
N TYR A 129 5.57 -17.24 10.79
CA TYR A 129 4.78 -17.11 9.57
C TYR A 129 5.59 -16.40 8.48
N TYR A 130 5.49 -16.87 7.26
CA TYR A 130 6.15 -16.28 6.10
C TYR A 130 5.41 -16.60 4.80
N THR A 131 5.79 -15.86 3.78
CA THR A 131 5.33 -16.05 2.41
C THR A 131 6.54 -16.42 1.56
N ARG A 132 6.38 -17.38 0.67
CA ARG A 132 7.41 -17.75 -0.31
C ARG A 132 6.82 -17.88 -1.70
N TYR A 133 7.68 -17.74 -2.70
CA TYR A 133 7.37 -17.96 -4.11
C TYR A 133 8.21 -19.11 -4.63
N GLU A 134 7.73 -19.81 -5.64
CA GLU A 134 8.45 -20.82 -6.38
C GLU A 134 8.70 -20.33 -7.80
N GLU A 135 9.83 -20.74 -8.38
CA GLU A 135 10.20 -20.37 -9.75
C GLU A 135 9.09 -20.77 -10.74
N GLY A 136 8.66 -19.84 -11.57
CA GLY A 136 7.61 -20.03 -12.55
C GLY A 136 6.18 -20.01 -11.99
N SER A 137 6.01 -19.76 -10.69
CA SER A 137 4.71 -19.57 -10.05
C SER A 137 4.33 -18.09 -10.01
N GLU A 138 3.07 -17.80 -10.25
CA GLU A 138 2.56 -16.42 -10.31
C GLU A 138 2.13 -15.91 -8.93
N TYR A 139 1.67 -16.82 -8.06
CA TYR A 139 1.11 -16.49 -6.76
C TYR A 139 1.97 -16.98 -5.60
N PRO A 140 1.80 -16.36 -4.41
CA PRO A 140 2.52 -16.76 -3.21
C PRO A 140 1.99 -18.07 -2.61
N ILE A 141 2.89 -18.73 -1.86
CA ILE A 141 2.57 -19.78 -0.90
C ILE A 141 2.72 -19.20 0.50
N HIS A 142 1.66 -19.22 1.28
CA HIS A 142 1.67 -18.81 2.68
C HIS A 142 1.94 -20.02 3.56
N ALA A 143 2.92 -19.92 4.44
CA ALA A 143 3.37 -21.03 5.28
C ALA A 143 3.69 -20.58 6.71
N ARG A 144 3.79 -21.56 7.61
CA ARG A 144 4.30 -21.37 8.97
C ARG A 144 5.19 -22.54 9.41
N LYS A 145 6.06 -22.27 10.37
CA LYS A 145 6.87 -23.29 11.05
C LYS A 145 6.77 -23.12 12.56
N PRO A 146 6.76 -24.20 13.36
CA PRO A 146 6.83 -24.09 14.81
C PRO A 146 8.11 -23.38 15.25
N VAL A 147 8.03 -22.46 16.21
CA VAL A 147 9.20 -21.80 16.83
C VAL A 147 10.12 -22.83 17.49
N ALA A 148 9.56 -23.88 18.08
CA ALA A 148 10.31 -24.98 18.70
C ALA A 148 11.06 -25.87 17.69
N GLY A 149 10.94 -25.59 16.39
CA GLY A 149 11.46 -26.41 15.30
C GLY A 149 10.47 -27.46 14.83
N GLY A 150 10.56 -27.83 13.57
CA GLY A 150 9.64 -28.78 12.92
C GLY A 150 9.54 -28.53 11.42
N GLU A 151 8.64 -29.25 10.76
CA GLU A 151 8.39 -29.13 9.34
C GLU A 151 7.52 -27.92 9.02
N GLU A 152 7.65 -27.43 7.79
CA GLU A 152 6.77 -26.40 7.24
C GLU A 152 5.34 -26.91 7.17
N GLN A 153 4.41 -26.07 7.57
CA GLN A 153 2.99 -26.23 7.28
C GLN A 153 2.56 -25.20 6.25
N VAL A 154 2.18 -25.65 5.05
CA VAL A 154 1.53 -24.79 4.06
C VAL A 154 0.12 -24.44 4.54
N LEU A 155 -0.13 -23.17 4.75
CA LEU A 155 -1.43 -22.62 5.14
C LEU A 155 -2.32 -22.47 3.92
N LEU A 156 -1.78 -21.86 2.86
CA LEU A 156 -2.48 -21.58 1.62
C LEU A 156 -1.51 -21.55 0.45
N ASP A 157 -1.70 -22.42 -0.54
CA ASP A 157 -1.09 -22.31 -1.85
C ASP A 157 -2.06 -21.59 -2.79
N VAL A 158 -1.76 -20.33 -3.10
CA VAL A 158 -2.64 -19.52 -3.94
C VAL A 158 -2.57 -19.97 -5.39
N ASN A 159 -1.49 -20.62 -5.84
CA ASN A 159 -1.39 -21.16 -7.20
C ASN A 159 -2.37 -22.31 -7.44
N GLU A 160 -2.53 -23.21 -6.43
CA GLU A 160 -3.51 -24.29 -6.52
C GLU A 160 -4.94 -23.75 -6.57
N LEU A 161 -5.26 -22.71 -5.78
CA LEU A 161 -6.58 -22.12 -5.73
C LEU A 161 -6.91 -21.32 -6.99
N ALA A 162 -5.94 -20.68 -7.59
CA ALA A 162 -6.10 -19.87 -8.79
C ALA A 162 -6.25 -20.69 -10.09
N ALA A 163 -5.90 -21.98 -10.06
CA ALA A 163 -5.72 -22.80 -11.27
C ALA A 163 -6.93 -22.89 -12.19
N GLU A 164 -8.15 -22.74 -11.67
CA GLU A 164 -9.41 -22.82 -12.43
C GLU A 164 -10.07 -21.44 -12.63
N HIS A 165 -9.37 -20.34 -12.31
CA HIS A 165 -9.90 -18.98 -12.39
C HIS A 165 -9.10 -18.10 -13.35
N ASP A 166 -9.78 -17.25 -14.12
CA ASP A 166 -9.15 -16.23 -14.95
C ASP A 166 -8.53 -15.10 -14.12
N TYR A 167 -9.08 -14.88 -12.93
CA TYR A 167 -8.59 -13.96 -11.92
C TYR A 167 -8.79 -14.56 -10.52
N PHE A 168 -7.78 -14.48 -9.68
CA PHE A 168 -7.87 -14.92 -8.29
C PHE A 168 -7.07 -14.01 -7.36
N ASN A 169 -7.67 -13.60 -6.27
CA ASN A 169 -7.00 -12.84 -5.22
C ASN A 169 -7.37 -13.39 -3.85
N ALA A 170 -6.38 -13.89 -3.11
CA ALA A 170 -6.51 -14.23 -1.69
C ALA A 170 -5.96 -13.06 -0.86
N ALA A 171 -6.81 -12.41 -0.08
CA ALA A 171 -6.46 -11.23 0.70
C ALA A 171 -6.70 -11.43 2.19
N ASN A 172 -6.00 -10.64 2.99
CA ASN A 172 -6.16 -10.53 4.44
C ASN A 172 -6.23 -11.87 5.19
N LEU A 173 -5.14 -12.63 5.09
CA LEU A 173 -5.00 -13.89 5.81
C LEU A 173 -4.91 -13.61 7.33
N SER A 174 -5.89 -14.08 8.07
CA SER A 174 -6.04 -13.84 9.51
C SER A 174 -6.14 -15.16 10.29
N ILE A 175 -5.18 -15.38 11.18
CA ILE A 175 -5.12 -16.58 12.03
C ILE A 175 -5.95 -16.35 13.30
N SER A 176 -6.76 -17.35 13.67
CA SER A 176 -7.52 -17.31 14.94
C SER A 176 -6.59 -17.20 16.15
N PRO A 177 -7.06 -16.67 17.29
CA PRO A 177 -6.24 -16.54 18.51
C PRO A 177 -5.59 -17.85 18.97
N ASN A 178 -6.28 -19.00 18.83
CA ASN A 178 -5.73 -20.33 19.15
C ASN A 178 -4.85 -20.94 18.04
N GLN A 179 -4.61 -20.22 16.94
CA GLN A 179 -3.74 -20.59 15.81
C GLN A 179 -4.19 -21.86 15.04
N ASN A 180 -5.44 -22.29 15.19
CA ASN A 180 -5.96 -23.50 14.55
C ASN A 180 -6.81 -23.22 13.30
N LEU A 181 -7.24 -21.98 13.10
CA LEU A 181 -8.05 -21.59 11.96
C LEU A 181 -7.37 -20.48 11.16
N LEU A 182 -7.54 -20.52 9.85
CA LEU A 182 -7.16 -19.46 8.93
C LEU A 182 -8.44 -18.91 8.27
N ALA A 183 -8.76 -17.64 8.51
CA ALA A 183 -9.73 -16.88 7.74
C ALA A 183 -9.02 -16.06 6.65
N TYR A 184 -9.59 -16.03 5.46
CA TYR A 184 -9.08 -15.23 4.35
C TYR A 184 -10.20 -14.84 3.40
N MET A 185 -9.98 -13.79 2.64
CA MET A 185 -10.92 -13.23 1.70
C MET A 185 -10.55 -13.60 0.27
N VAL A 186 -11.52 -14.04 -0.53
CA VAL A 186 -11.33 -14.47 -1.92
C VAL A 186 -12.13 -13.59 -2.87
N ASP A 187 -11.48 -13.01 -3.87
CA ASP A 187 -12.11 -12.34 -5.02
C ASP A 187 -11.69 -13.04 -6.32
N THR A 188 -12.66 -13.57 -7.06
CA THR A 188 -12.47 -14.20 -8.36
C THR A 188 -12.96 -13.33 -9.52
N THR A 189 -13.34 -12.09 -9.23
CA THR A 189 -13.96 -11.18 -10.21
C THR A 189 -13.09 -9.99 -10.58
N GLY A 190 -12.06 -9.67 -9.79
CA GLY A 190 -11.26 -8.47 -9.92
C GLY A 190 -11.97 -7.17 -9.49
N ARG A 191 -13.13 -7.29 -8.83
CA ARG A 191 -13.96 -6.14 -8.42
C ARG A 191 -13.85 -5.78 -6.95
N ARG A 192 -12.95 -6.42 -6.22
CA ARG A 192 -12.81 -6.24 -4.75
C ARG A 192 -14.11 -6.55 -4.00
N GLN A 193 -14.86 -7.52 -4.49
CA GLN A 193 -16.02 -8.10 -3.81
C GLN A 193 -15.62 -9.48 -3.35
N TYR A 194 -15.32 -9.57 -2.07
CA TYR A 194 -14.74 -10.78 -1.50
C TYR A 194 -15.81 -11.72 -0.93
N GLU A 195 -15.42 -12.98 -0.88
CA GLU A 195 -16.08 -14.04 -0.14
C GLU A 195 -15.20 -14.44 1.05
N LEU A 196 -15.81 -14.63 2.23
CA LEU A 196 -15.11 -15.16 3.40
C LEU A 196 -14.92 -16.67 3.28
N TRP A 197 -13.67 -17.11 3.41
CA TRP A 197 -13.28 -18.51 3.51
C TRP A 197 -12.57 -18.76 4.84
N VAL A 198 -12.89 -19.90 5.52
CA VAL A 198 -12.23 -20.30 6.77
C VAL A 198 -11.78 -21.74 6.67
N LYS A 199 -10.49 -21.99 6.86
CA LYS A 199 -9.83 -23.30 6.82
C LYS A 199 -9.40 -23.73 8.22
N ASP A 200 -9.69 -24.97 8.58
CA ASP A 200 -9.12 -25.63 9.77
C ASP A 200 -7.71 -26.09 9.44
N LEU A 201 -6.72 -25.56 10.14
CA LEU A 201 -5.30 -25.85 9.91
C LEU A 201 -4.83 -27.19 10.48
N THR A 202 -5.66 -27.81 11.33
CA THR A 202 -5.36 -29.13 11.92
C THR A 202 -5.86 -30.28 11.04
N THR A 203 -6.99 -30.08 10.36
CA THR A 203 -7.61 -31.10 9.48
C THR A 203 -7.42 -30.80 7.99
N GLY A 204 -7.19 -29.54 7.64
CA GLY A 204 -7.18 -29.06 6.25
C GLY A 204 -8.57 -28.80 5.67
N GLU A 205 -9.63 -29.02 6.41
CA GLU A 205 -11.01 -28.89 5.96
C GLU A 205 -11.48 -27.44 5.95
N MET A 206 -12.36 -27.09 5.00
CA MET A 206 -13.04 -25.79 4.98
C MET A 206 -14.18 -25.79 6.00
N LYS A 207 -14.19 -24.79 6.90
CA LYS A 207 -15.20 -24.60 7.94
C LYS A 207 -16.34 -23.68 7.54
N ALA A 208 -16.04 -22.61 6.79
CA ALA A 208 -17.04 -21.64 6.36
C ALA A 208 -16.72 -21.10 4.97
N GLN A 209 -17.76 -20.93 4.17
CA GLN A 209 -17.79 -20.29 2.84
C GLN A 209 -19.19 -19.72 2.62
N GLY A 210 -19.32 -18.81 1.64
CA GLY A 210 -20.63 -18.34 1.15
C GLY A 210 -21.13 -17.02 1.74
N LEU A 211 -20.34 -16.35 2.57
CA LEU A 211 -20.61 -14.97 2.94
C LEU A 211 -19.88 -14.07 1.93
N THR A 212 -20.62 -13.39 1.07
CA THR A 212 -20.14 -12.68 -0.12
C THR A 212 -20.43 -11.19 -0.08
N GLY A 213 -19.91 -10.43 -1.05
CA GLY A 213 -20.12 -8.98 -1.13
C GLY A 213 -19.32 -8.20 -0.08
N LEU A 214 -18.22 -8.77 0.39
CA LEU A 214 -17.43 -8.21 1.48
C LEU A 214 -16.27 -7.35 0.98
N SER A 215 -15.77 -6.47 1.86
CA SER A 215 -14.41 -5.93 1.77
C SER A 215 -13.39 -6.99 2.21
N SER A 216 -12.09 -6.69 2.06
CA SER A 216 -11.05 -7.63 2.50
C SER A 216 -10.78 -7.61 4.02
N SER A 217 -11.52 -6.87 4.84
CA SER A 217 -11.26 -6.72 6.28
C SER A 217 -11.85 -7.85 7.13
N ILE A 218 -11.04 -8.39 8.05
CA ILE A 218 -11.42 -9.45 9.00
C ILE A 218 -10.89 -9.10 10.39
N ALA A 219 -11.68 -9.35 11.44
CA ALA A 219 -11.22 -9.38 12.82
C ALA A 219 -11.81 -10.57 13.57
N TRP A 220 -10.98 -11.26 14.36
CA TRP A 220 -11.39 -12.39 15.21
C TRP A 220 -11.81 -11.91 16.60
N ALA A 221 -12.89 -12.49 17.13
CA ALA A 221 -13.11 -12.48 18.57
C ALA A 221 -12.21 -13.50 19.28
N ALA A 222 -12.04 -13.35 20.60
CA ALA A 222 -11.18 -14.23 21.41
C ALA A 222 -11.72 -15.67 21.54
N ASP A 223 -13.00 -15.89 21.20
CA ASP A 223 -13.67 -17.19 21.27
C ASP A 223 -13.27 -18.19 20.16
N ASN A 224 -12.49 -17.76 19.16
CA ASN A 224 -12.09 -18.53 17.98
C ASN A 224 -13.26 -19.02 17.11
N ASN A 225 -14.45 -18.49 17.30
CA ASN A 225 -15.67 -18.88 16.62
C ASN A 225 -16.37 -17.70 15.93
N THR A 226 -16.14 -16.49 16.45
CA THR A 226 -16.80 -15.28 15.96
C THR A 226 -15.84 -14.43 15.15
N LEU A 227 -16.29 -14.04 13.95
CA LEU A 227 -15.60 -13.15 13.01
C LEU A 227 -16.41 -11.89 12.78
N PHE A 228 -15.72 -10.78 12.66
CA PHE A 228 -16.27 -9.53 12.16
C PHE A 228 -15.75 -9.27 10.75
N VAL A 229 -16.66 -8.87 9.85
CA VAL A 229 -16.40 -8.60 8.44
C VAL A 229 -17.14 -7.34 8.02
N ILE A 230 -16.76 -6.75 6.89
CA ILE A 230 -17.45 -5.58 6.34
C ILE A 230 -18.11 -5.96 5.03
N GLU A 231 -19.43 -5.73 4.96
CA GLU A 231 -20.21 -5.81 3.73
C GLU A 231 -20.12 -4.49 2.97
N ASN A 232 -19.89 -4.57 1.68
CA ASN A 232 -19.87 -3.42 0.78
C ASN A 232 -21.28 -3.15 0.22
N ASP A 233 -21.54 -1.88 -0.10
CA ASP A 233 -22.66 -1.53 -0.95
C ASP A 233 -22.47 -2.14 -2.36
N PRO A 234 -23.46 -2.87 -2.90
CA PRO A 234 -23.26 -3.61 -4.15
C PRO A 234 -23.15 -2.72 -5.39
N GLN A 235 -23.54 -1.46 -5.32
CA GLN A 235 -23.47 -0.51 -6.44
C GLN A 235 -22.22 0.37 -6.36
N THR A 236 -21.99 0.99 -5.21
CA THR A 236 -20.88 1.92 -5.01
C THR A 236 -19.58 1.21 -4.62
N LEU A 237 -19.65 -0.02 -4.11
CA LEU A 237 -18.56 -0.80 -3.51
C LEU A 237 -17.94 -0.13 -2.27
N LEU A 238 -18.61 0.87 -1.71
CA LEU A 238 -18.20 1.47 -0.44
C LEU A 238 -18.46 0.50 0.71
N SER A 239 -17.58 0.52 1.70
CA SER A 239 -17.79 -0.21 2.96
C SER A 239 -19.02 0.33 3.68
N LYS A 240 -20.03 -0.53 3.93
CA LYS A 240 -21.36 -0.11 4.37
C LYS A 240 -21.75 -0.65 5.73
N ARG A 241 -21.53 -1.95 5.98
CA ARG A 241 -22.01 -2.61 7.19
C ARG A 241 -20.94 -3.46 7.84
N VAL A 242 -20.80 -3.35 9.15
CA VAL A 242 -20.04 -4.32 9.96
C VAL A 242 -20.98 -5.45 10.34
N LEU A 243 -20.61 -6.65 9.95
CA LEU A 243 -21.35 -7.88 10.24
C LEU A 243 -20.56 -8.77 11.20
N LYS A 244 -21.27 -9.44 12.09
CA LYS A 244 -20.75 -10.51 12.95
C LYS A 244 -21.20 -11.85 12.40
N HIS A 245 -20.25 -12.76 12.14
CA HIS A 245 -20.47 -14.11 11.66
C HIS A 245 -19.92 -15.13 12.65
N GLN A 246 -20.71 -16.15 12.99
CA GLN A 246 -20.31 -17.28 13.82
C GLN A 246 -20.08 -18.51 12.92
N LEU A 247 -18.97 -19.21 13.11
CA LEU A 247 -18.59 -20.35 12.24
C LEU A 247 -19.54 -21.54 12.31
N ASP A 248 -20.28 -21.68 13.41
CA ASP A 248 -21.31 -22.69 13.60
C ASP A 248 -22.69 -22.27 13.08
N ALA A 249 -22.84 -21.00 12.65
CA ALA A 249 -24.06 -20.54 12.01
C ALA A 249 -24.18 -21.09 10.57
N PRO A 250 -25.40 -21.22 10.02
CA PRO A 250 -25.59 -21.57 8.62
C PRO A 250 -24.82 -20.65 7.68
N ALA A 251 -24.31 -21.24 6.58
CA ALA A 251 -23.56 -20.50 5.56
C ALA A 251 -24.34 -19.24 5.10
N GLY A 252 -23.63 -18.13 4.99
CA GLY A 252 -24.20 -16.84 4.57
C GLY A 252 -25.04 -16.11 5.63
N GLN A 253 -25.15 -16.63 6.87
CA GLN A 253 -25.81 -15.92 7.95
C GLN A 253 -24.81 -15.07 8.73
N ALA A 254 -25.14 -13.79 8.86
CA ALA A 254 -24.39 -12.85 9.69
C ALA A 254 -25.35 -11.85 10.33
N THR A 255 -24.96 -11.29 11.48
CA THR A 255 -25.74 -10.32 12.23
C THR A 255 -25.17 -8.91 12.01
N LEU A 256 -26.04 -7.94 11.69
CA LEU A 256 -25.64 -6.55 11.60
C LEU A 256 -25.22 -6.01 12.98
N VAL A 257 -24.04 -5.41 13.03
CA VAL A 257 -23.47 -4.78 14.24
C VAL A 257 -23.44 -3.26 14.10
N TYR A 258 -23.08 -2.76 12.93
CA TYR A 258 -23.03 -1.32 12.65
C TYR A 258 -23.29 -1.04 11.17
N GLU A 259 -23.94 0.08 10.87
CA GLU A 259 -24.14 0.57 9.52
C GLU A 259 -23.65 2.01 9.41
N GLU A 260 -22.77 2.28 8.44
CA GLU A 260 -22.28 3.62 8.10
C GLU A 260 -23.21 4.22 7.03
N ASN A 261 -23.76 5.39 7.33
CA ASN A 261 -24.67 6.10 6.44
C ASN A 261 -24.03 7.32 5.75
N ASP A 262 -22.84 7.70 6.18
CA ASP A 262 -22.06 8.77 5.55
C ASP A 262 -21.11 8.18 4.51
N GLU A 263 -21.46 8.31 3.23
CA GLU A 263 -20.70 7.77 2.10
C GLU A 263 -19.30 8.41 1.91
N SER A 264 -18.97 9.44 2.69
CA SER A 264 -17.61 10.00 2.71
C SER A 264 -16.62 9.20 3.54
N PHE A 265 -17.09 8.21 4.33
CA PHE A 265 -16.25 7.37 5.17
C PHE A 265 -16.03 5.97 4.58
N TYR A 266 -14.78 5.55 4.61
CA TYR A 266 -14.38 4.16 4.38
C TYR A 266 -14.18 3.48 5.73
N MET A 267 -14.49 2.17 5.80
CA MET A 267 -14.30 1.37 7.01
C MET A 267 -13.32 0.24 6.81
N TRP A 268 -12.58 -0.08 7.86
CA TRP A 268 -11.81 -1.33 7.94
C TRP A 268 -11.78 -1.87 9.37
N LEU A 269 -11.52 -3.16 9.48
CA LEU A 269 -11.43 -3.91 10.72
C LEU A 269 -9.98 -4.31 11.00
N SER A 270 -9.62 -4.33 12.27
CA SER A 270 -8.41 -4.98 12.77
C SER A 270 -8.60 -5.39 14.23
N ASN A 271 -7.77 -6.30 14.71
CA ASN A 271 -7.58 -6.45 16.14
C ASN A 271 -6.57 -5.40 16.63
N SER A 272 -6.60 -5.07 17.94
CA SER A 272 -5.48 -4.40 18.59
C SER A 272 -4.24 -5.30 18.57
N LYS A 273 -3.05 -4.73 18.71
CA LYS A 273 -1.78 -5.48 18.63
C LYS A 273 -1.68 -6.60 19.65
N ASP A 274 -2.31 -6.43 20.79
CA ASP A 274 -2.42 -7.42 21.88
C ASP A 274 -3.63 -8.36 21.76
N ASP A 275 -4.36 -8.30 20.64
CA ASP A 275 -5.59 -9.03 20.37
C ASP A 275 -6.74 -8.81 21.42
N ALA A 276 -6.62 -7.80 22.30
CA ALA A 276 -7.62 -7.53 23.34
C ALA A 276 -8.91 -6.89 22.82
N PHE A 277 -8.81 -6.10 21.73
CA PHE A 277 -9.93 -5.37 21.16
C PHE A 277 -10.08 -5.61 19.65
N ILE A 278 -11.33 -5.61 19.21
CA ILE A 278 -11.71 -5.46 17.81
C ILE A 278 -11.90 -3.98 17.55
N LYS A 279 -11.25 -3.46 16.50
CA LYS A 279 -11.28 -2.06 16.08
C LYS A 279 -12.04 -1.93 14.77
N VAL A 280 -13.01 -1.03 14.73
CA VAL A 280 -13.67 -0.55 13.50
C VAL A 280 -13.21 0.87 13.27
N GLN A 281 -12.28 1.03 12.35
CA GLN A 281 -11.79 2.35 11.96
C GLN A 281 -12.61 2.88 10.79
N MET A 282 -13.06 4.11 10.89
CA MET A 282 -13.74 4.86 9.85
C MET A 282 -12.93 6.09 9.52
N SER A 283 -12.67 6.34 8.23
CA SER A 283 -11.85 7.46 7.79
C SER A 283 -12.43 8.12 6.55
N SER A 284 -12.41 9.43 6.57
CA SER A 284 -12.66 10.29 5.41
C SER A 284 -11.38 11.08 5.08
N THR A 285 -11.43 11.95 4.08
CA THR A 285 -10.29 12.81 3.73
C THR A 285 -9.82 13.71 4.89
N VAL A 286 -10.70 14.06 5.82
CA VAL A 286 -10.44 15.08 6.84
C VAL A 286 -10.96 14.73 8.23
N ALA A 287 -11.42 13.51 8.47
CA ALA A 287 -11.95 13.12 9.78
C ALA A 287 -11.87 11.61 9.97
N ASP A 288 -11.59 11.19 11.19
CA ASP A 288 -11.60 9.79 11.59
C ASP A 288 -12.55 9.54 12.76
N GLU A 289 -13.07 8.30 12.85
CA GLU A 289 -13.74 7.74 14.01
C GLU A 289 -13.26 6.30 14.23
N LEU A 290 -12.99 5.97 15.47
CA LEU A 290 -12.70 4.60 15.88
C LEU A 290 -13.82 4.10 16.78
N ARG A 291 -14.30 2.89 16.53
CA ARG A 291 -15.13 2.13 17.48
C ARG A 291 -14.40 0.88 17.87
N ILE A 292 -14.57 0.50 19.12
CA ILE A 292 -13.90 -0.68 19.71
C ILE A 292 -14.90 -1.61 20.37
N LEU A 293 -14.52 -2.86 20.43
CA LEU A 293 -15.23 -3.92 21.12
C LEU A 293 -14.20 -4.80 21.83
N ASP A 294 -14.43 -5.13 23.11
CA ASP A 294 -13.64 -6.15 23.82
C ASP A 294 -13.78 -7.48 23.09
N ALA A 295 -12.65 -8.05 22.65
CA ALA A 295 -12.61 -9.28 21.86
C ALA A 295 -13.17 -10.50 22.61
N THR A 296 -13.24 -10.44 23.96
CA THR A 296 -13.80 -11.51 24.81
C THR A 296 -15.33 -11.44 24.92
N THR A 297 -15.95 -10.33 24.52
CA THR A 297 -17.40 -10.11 24.61
C THR A 297 -17.99 -9.74 23.23
N PRO A 298 -17.97 -10.66 22.24
CA PRO A 298 -18.36 -10.35 20.85
C PRO A 298 -19.83 -9.98 20.65
N ASP A 299 -20.67 -10.18 21.69
CA ASP A 299 -22.09 -9.80 21.68
C ASP A 299 -22.36 -8.41 22.27
N ALA A 300 -21.36 -7.73 22.81
CA ALA A 300 -21.50 -6.38 23.32
C ALA A 300 -21.64 -5.34 22.18
N GLU A 301 -22.08 -4.14 22.51
CA GLU A 301 -22.17 -3.04 21.56
C GLU A 301 -20.79 -2.43 21.29
N LEU A 302 -20.58 -1.96 20.04
CA LEU A 302 -19.40 -1.19 19.68
C LEU A 302 -19.38 0.13 20.45
N GLN A 303 -18.30 0.38 21.16
CA GLN A 303 -18.08 1.63 21.89
C GLN A 303 -17.36 2.66 21.02
N VAL A 304 -17.89 3.89 20.95
CA VAL A 304 -17.20 5.00 20.27
C VAL A 304 -15.98 5.40 21.09
N PHE A 305 -14.81 5.33 20.47
CA PHE A 305 -13.55 5.70 21.12
C PHE A 305 -13.45 7.22 21.33
N ALA A 306 -13.74 7.98 20.28
CA ALA A 306 -13.97 9.42 20.33
C ALA A 306 -14.89 9.80 19.15
N PRO A 307 -15.88 10.66 19.35
CA PRO A 307 -16.79 11.08 18.26
C PRO A 307 -16.02 11.74 17.12
N ARG A 308 -16.46 11.47 15.87
CA ARG A 308 -15.90 12.14 14.70
C ARG A 308 -16.11 13.66 14.76
N GLU A 309 -15.12 14.38 14.31
CA GLU A 309 -15.15 15.82 14.16
C GLU A 309 -14.44 16.21 12.87
N ARG A 310 -15.10 17.03 12.05
CA ARG A 310 -14.49 17.47 10.79
C ARG A 310 -13.21 18.27 11.06
N GLY A 311 -12.13 17.88 10.41
CA GLY A 311 -10.79 18.47 10.58
C GLY A 311 -9.98 17.83 11.71
N VAL A 312 -10.42 16.70 12.25
CA VAL A 312 -9.67 15.91 13.22
C VAL A 312 -9.47 14.50 12.73
N GLN A 313 -8.22 14.13 12.54
CA GLN A 313 -7.78 12.78 12.21
C GLN A 313 -7.12 12.12 13.42
N TYR A 314 -7.39 10.84 13.62
CA TYR A 314 -6.70 10.06 14.65
C TYR A 314 -6.73 8.56 14.37
N SER A 315 -5.72 7.89 14.88
CA SER A 315 -5.67 6.44 15.03
C SER A 315 -5.22 6.08 16.42
N ALA A 316 -5.61 4.91 16.93
CA ALA A 316 -5.24 4.48 18.27
C ALA A 316 -4.83 3.01 18.29
N GLU A 317 -3.87 2.69 19.18
CA GLU A 317 -3.43 1.33 19.44
C GLU A 317 -3.43 1.05 20.96
N HIS A 318 -3.92 -0.13 21.34
CA HIS A 318 -3.99 -0.56 22.73
C HIS A 318 -2.63 -1.07 23.23
N PHE A 319 -2.26 -0.64 24.44
CA PHE A 319 -1.00 -1.02 25.05
C PHE A 319 -1.04 -0.85 26.58
N ASP A 320 -0.83 -1.94 27.30
CA ASP A 320 -0.66 -1.96 28.77
C ASP A 320 -1.78 -1.20 29.53
N GLY A 321 -3.06 -1.55 29.24
CA GLY A 321 -4.24 -0.98 29.89
C GLY A 321 -4.54 0.48 29.54
N ARG A 322 -4.03 0.94 28.42
CA ARG A 322 -4.25 2.28 27.88
C ARG A 322 -4.17 2.28 26.37
N TRP A 323 -4.64 3.35 25.76
CA TRP A 323 -4.52 3.60 24.34
C TRP A 323 -3.48 4.68 24.06
N ILE A 324 -2.64 4.46 23.08
CA ILE A 324 -1.78 5.47 22.50
C ILE A 324 -2.47 5.98 21.24
N VAL A 325 -2.66 7.28 21.16
CA VAL A 325 -3.44 7.95 20.10
C VAL A 325 -2.51 8.87 19.31
N ARG A 326 -2.43 8.65 18.01
CA ARG A 326 -1.82 9.59 17.06
C ARG A 326 -2.93 10.49 16.52
N THR A 327 -2.78 11.82 16.62
CA THR A 327 -3.83 12.75 16.19
C THR A 327 -3.25 14.09 15.72
N ASP A 328 -3.95 14.72 14.77
CA ASP A 328 -3.72 16.11 14.34
C ASP A 328 -4.53 17.15 15.14
N TRP A 329 -5.29 16.72 16.15
CA TRP A 329 -6.09 17.61 16.99
C TRP A 329 -5.24 18.72 17.62
N ASN A 330 -5.40 19.96 17.13
CA ASN A 330 -4.55 21.11 17.46
C ASN A 330 -3.03 20.83 17.24
N ALA A 331 -2.70 20.05 16.20
CA ALA A 331 -1.33 19.61 15.93
C ALA A 331 -1.19 19.24 14.43
N PRO A 332 -0.99 20.20 13.51
CA PRO A 332 -0.96 19.94 12.07
C PRO A 332 0.04 18.85 11.64
N ASN A 333 1.15 18.70 12.37
CA ASN A 333 2.17 17.67 12.14
C ASN A 333 1.97 16.43 13.00
N PHE A 334 0.77 16.25 13.57
CA PHE A 334 0.42 15.21 14.52
C PHE A 334 1.19 15.27 15.84
N LYS A 335 0.64 14.61 16.82
CA LYS A 335 1.21 14.35 18.15
C LYS A 335 0.76 12.99 18.65
N LEU A 336 1.41 12.48 19.70
CA LEU A 336 0.93 11.31 20.41
C LEU A 336 0.29 11.73 21.73
N MET A 337 -0.88 11.16 21.99
CA MET A 337 -1.63 11.28 23.24
C MET A 337 -1.78 9.88 23.84
N GLN A 338 -2.24 9.81 25.08
CA GLN A 338 -2.62 8.57 25.73
C GLN A 338 -3.92 8.74 26.49
N VAL A 339 -4.67 7.64 26.65
CA VAL A 339 -5.92 7.61 27.42
C VAL A 339 -6.10 6.22 28.03
N ALA A 340 -6.52 6.16 29.31
CA ALA A 340 -6.82 4.90 29.98
C ALA A 340 -8.08 4.24 29.41
N ASP A 341 -8.20 2.91 29.51
CA ASP A 341 -9.32 2.15 28.95
C ASP A 341 -10.68 2.60 29.47
N ASP A 342 -10.76 2.99 30.72
CA ASP A 342 -11.99 3.47 31.36
C ASP A 342 -12.31 4.95 31.09
N ALA A 343 -11.43 5.65 30.39
CA ALA A 343 -11.56 7.08 30.10
C ALA A 343 -11.79 7.42 28.62
N ILE A 344 -11.99 6.42 27.76
CA ILE A 344 -12.34 6.63 26.35
C ILE A 344 -13.71 7.28 26.19
N GLY A 345 -14.10 7.69 24.99
CA GLY A 345 -15.38 8.34 24.68
C GLY A 345 -15.31 9.86 24.54
N SER A 346 -14.23 10.51 24.99
CA SER A 346 -14.00 11.94 24.78
C SER A 346 -12.52 12.25 24.61
N ARG A 347 -12.19 13.13 23.64
CA ARG A 347 -10.84 13.67 23.46
C ARG A 347 -10.35 14.51 24.64
N ASP A 348 -11.25 15.06 25.44
CA ASP A 348 -10.90 15.84 26.63
C ASP A 348 -10.14 15.02 27.68
N ASN A 349 -10.26 13.70 27.62
CA ASN A 349 -9.57 12.77 28.52
C ASN A 349 -8.16 12.40 28.04
N TRP A 350 -7.80 12.79 26.79
CA TRP A 350 -6.49 12.45 26.23
C TRP A 350 -5.39 13.28 26.89
N GLN A 351 -4.37 12.60 27.36
CA GLN A 351 -3.19 13.22 27.98
C GLN A 351 -2.02 13.27 27.00
N PRO A 352 -1.23 14.36 26.95
CA PRO A 352 -0.05 14.44 26.09
C PRO A 352 0.95 13.32 26.41
N LEU A 353 1.52 12.71 25.35
CA LEU A 353 2.58 11.71 25.43
C LEU A 353 3.84 12.19 24.66
N VAL A 354 3.67 12.60 23.41
CA VAL A 354 4.71 13.24 22.60
C VAL A 354 4.08 14.47 21.95
N GLU A 355 4.63 15.64 22.23
CA GLU A 355 4.13 16.90 21.73
C GLU A 355 4.37 17.08 20.23
N THR A 356 3.54 17.90 19.59
CA THR A 356 3.71 18.28 18.19
C THR A 356 4.96 19.14 17.98
N SER A 357 5.48 19.15 16.77
CA SER A 357 6.60 20.00 16.33
C SER A 357 6.31 20.60 14.96
N ASP A 358 6.73 21.83 14.72
CA ASP A 358 6.64 22.45 13.40
C ASP A 358 7.62 21.83 12.39
N GLU A 359 8.65 21.14 12.87
CA GLU A 359 9.72 20.55 12.04
C GLU A 359 9.59 19.04 11.84
N VAL A 360 8.71 18.38 12.62
CA VAL A 360 8.58 16.92 12.64
C VAL A 360 7.14 16.50 12.45
N PHE A 361 6.87 15.76 11.38
CA PHE A 361 5.58 15.13 11.11
C PHE A 361 5.61 13.69 11.62
N ILE A 362 4.71 13.33 12.55
CA ILE A 362 4.60 11.95 13.06
C ILE A 362 3.76 11.13 12.09
N GLU A 363 4.39 10.15 11.43
CA GLU A 363 3.75 9.26 10.46
C GLU A 363 3.01 8.09 11.12
N SER A 364 3.68 7.39 12.04
CA SER A 364 3.16 6.22 12.75
C SER A 364 3.98 5.93 14.01
N PHE A 365 3.53 4.98 14.81
CA PHE A 365 4.26 4.51 15.99
C PHE A 365 4.07 3.02 16.22
N GLU A 366 5.01 2.41 16.97
CA GLU A 366 4.95 1.05 17.48
C GLU A 366 5.26 1.05 18.98
N ALA A 367 4.40 0.42 19.77
CA ALA A 367 4.59 0.28 21.20
C ALA A 367 5.13 -1.12 21.55
N PHE A 368 6.15 -1.14 22.42
CA PHE A 368 6.78 -2.32 23.00
C PHE A 368 6.84 -2.15 24.51
N ASP A 369 7.01 -3.23 25.28
CA ASP A 369 6.99 -3.17 26.75
C ASP A 369 7.98 -2.16 27.33
N ASN A 370 9.16 -2.00 26.74
CA ASN A 370 10.20 -1.11 27.22
C ASN A 370 10.39 0.15 26.37
N TYR A 371 9.81 0.22 25.17
CA TYR A 371 10.11 1.28 24.20
C TYR A 371 8.87 1.71 23.42
N LEU A 372 8.88 2.98 23.05
CA LEU A 372 8.03 3.54 22.00
C LEU A 372 8.91 3.84 20.79
N ALA A 373 8.59 3.28 19.64
CA ALA A 373 9.23 3.63 18.38
C ALA A 373 8.28 4.53 17.56
N ILE A 374 8.80 5.62 17.01
CA ILE A 374 8.04 6.57 16.19
C ILE A 374 8.68 6.65 14.83
N ASN A 375 7.90 6.42 13.79
CA ASN A 375 8.28 6.72 12.42
C ASN A 375 7.83 8.15 12.11
N GLU A 376 8.77 9.03 11.81
CA GLU A 376 8.53 10.46 11.65
C GLU A 376 9.27 11.01 10.44
N ARG A 377 8.76 12.12 9.92
CA ARG A 377 9.36 12.84 8.80
C ARG A 377 9.93 14.16 9.30
N SER A 378 11.23 14.36 9.07
CA SER A 378 11.92 15.63 9.31
C SER A 378 12.91 15.88 8.17
N ASP A 379 13.13 17.14 7.80
CA ASP A 379 13.95 17.51 6.62
C ASP A 379 13.54 16.74 5.35
N GLY A 380 12.27 16.36 5.23
CA GLY A 380 11.73 15.55 4.14
C GLY A 380 12.24 14.11 4.09
N LEU A 381 12.91 13.59 5.12
CA LEU A 381 13.32 12.18 5.25
C LEU A 381 12.50 11.48 6.31
N ARG A 382 12.12 10.26 6.03
CA ARG A 382 11.43 9.39 6.98
C ARG A 382 12.45 8.67 7.86
N ARG A 383 12.34 8.84 9.17
CA ARG A 383 13.27 8.35 10.19
C ARG A 383 12.54 7.59 11.28
N ILE A 384 13.25 6.72 11.98
CA ILE A 384 12.72 6.03 13.16
C ILE A 384 13.42 6.57 14.39
N ARG A 385 12.62 7.05 15.34
CA ARG A 385 13.03 7.50 16.67
C ARG A 385 12.57 6.48 17.71
N VAL A 386 13.48 6.05 18.59
CA VAL A 386 13.23 5.10 19.67
C VAL A 386 13.33 5.80 21.01
N LEU A 387 12.29 5.68 21.84
CA LEU A 387 12.14 6.32 23.15
C LEU A 387 11.95 5.24 24.22
N PRO A 388 12.83 5.14 25.24
CA PRO A 388 12.58 4.30 26.41
C PRO A 388 11.41 4.89 27.24
N TRP A 389 10.43 4.06 27.63
CA TRP A 389 9.30 4.51 28.46
C TRP A 389 9.72 5.16 29.79
N GLN A 390 10.85 4.71 30.35
CA GLN A 390 11.33 5.21 31.62
C GLN A 390 11.85 6.65 31.57
N ASP A 391 12.41 7.06 30.42
CA ASP A 391 13.00 8.38 30.26
C ASP A 391 13.10 8.75 28.77
N PHE A 392 12.16 9.54 28.26
CA PHE A 392 12.15 10.01 26.87
C PHE A 392 13.32 10.93 26.51
N SER A 393 14.06 11.47 27.51
CA SER A 393 15.27 12.24 27.23
C SER A 393 16.41 11.39 26.66
N GLN A 394 16.35 10.07 26.81
CA GLN A 394 17.30 9.09 26.25
C GLN A 394 16.90 8.61 24.85
N GLN A 395 16.03 9.33 24.17
CA GLN A 395 15.64 9.05 22.80
C GLN A 395 16.84 9.00 21.86
N ARG A 396 16.73 8.17 20.83
CA ARG A 396 17.72 8.07 19.75
C ARG A 396 17.09 7.78 18.41
N TYR A 397 17.75 8.24 17.35
CA TYR A 397 17.38 7.90 15.98
C TYR A 397 18.15 6.66 15.52
N ILE A 398 17.52 5.88 14.64
CA ILE A 398 18.23 4.86 13.87
C ILE A 398 18.99 5.59 12.76
N GLU A 399 20.30 5.63 12.86
CA GLU A 399 21.18 6.37 11.95
C GLU A 399 21.36 5.63 10.61
N SER A 400 21.60 6.40 9.54
CA SER A 400 21.98 5.93 8.22
C SER A 400 23.22 6.65 7.71
N ASP A 401 24.08 5.91 7.02
CA ASP A 401 25.29 6.44 6.37
C ASP A 401 24.99 7.06 4.99
N GLU A 402 23.77 6.87 4.46
CA GLU A 402 23.34 7.37 3.15
C GLU A 402 22.32 8.51 3.29
N VAL A 403 22.38 9.47 2.37
CA VAL A 403 21.37 10.51 2.18
C VAL A 403 21.21 10.72 0.67
N PRO A 404 19.98 10.66 0.12
CA PRO A 404 18.68 10.42 0.78
C PRO A 404 18.38 8.92 1.04
N TYR A 405 17.54 8.67 2.03
CA TYR A 405 17.05 7.33 2.37
C TYR A 405 15.62 7.37 2.90
N VAL A 406 15.02 6.20 3.09
CA VAL A 406 13.70 6.02 3.70
C VAL A 406 13.70 4.80 4.63
N THR A 407 12.95 4.90 5.73
CA THR A 407 12.72 3.79 6.65
C THR A 407 11.24 3.59 6.91
N TYR A 408 10.80 2.32 7.04
CA TYR A 408 9.45 1.94 7.41
C TYR A 408 9.47 0.89 8.50
N PHE A 409 8.46 0.89 9.37
CA PHE A 409 8.26 -0.27 10.24
C PHE A 409 7.93 -1.50 9.40
N GLU A 410 8.55 -2.61 9.73
CA GLU A 410 8.15 -3.93 9.29
C GLU A 410 7.09 -4.50 10.24
N ARG A 411 6.67 -5.73 10.00
CA ARG A 411 5.69 -6.39 10.85
C ARG A 411 6.27 -6.69 12.24
N ASN A 412 5.85 -5.92 13.25
CA ASN A 412 6.23 -6.03 14.66
C ASN A 412 5.01 -6.53 15.46
N VAL A 413 4.81 -7.85 15.49
CA VAL A 413 3.63 -8.46 16.14
C VAL A 413 3.80 -8.52 17.66
N GLU A 414 5.01 -8.85 18.12
CA GLU A 414 5.31 -9.01 19.55
C GLU A 414 5.51 -7.66 20.23
N GLN A 415 4.97 -7.50 21.44
CA GLN A 415 5.19 -6.32 22.29
C GLN A 415 6.29 -6.58 23.32
N ASP A 416 6.38 -7.81 23.86
CA ASP A 416 7.40 -8.25 24.81
C ASP A 416 8.72 -8.57 24.09
N THR A 417 9.33 -7.54 23.51
CA THR A 417 10.62 -7.65 22.84
C THR A 417 11.37 -6.32 22.84
N ASP A 418 12.70 -6.39 22.91
CA ASP A 418 13.59 -5.25 22.70
C ASP A 418 14.00 -5.11 21.21
N VAL A 419 13.45 -5.93 20.30
CA VAL A 419 13.79 -5.93 18.88
C VAL A 419 12.72 -5.25 18.06
N LEU A 420 13.10 -4.16 17.38
CA LEU A 420 12.31 -3.49 16.36
C LEU A 420 12.73 -4.00 14.98
N ARG A 421 11.77 -4.42 14.18
CA ARG A 421 11.98 -4.76 12.77
C ARG A 421 11.59 -3.57 11.90
N TYR A 422 12.47 -3.20 10.99
CA TYR A 422 12.22 -2.11 10.06
C TYR A 422 12.88 -2.39 8.71
N SER A 423 12.34 -1.81 7.65
CA SER A 423 12.98 -1.77 6.34
C SER A 423 13.68 -0.44 6.11
N TYR A 424 14.76 -0.52 5.40
CA TYR A 424 15.57 0.58 4.92
C TYR A 424 15.72 0.50 3.41
N SER A 425 15.67 1.61 2.74
CA SER A 425 16.00 1.71 1.32
C SER A 425 16.58 3.07 0.98
N SER A 426 17.36 3.15 -0.09
CA SER A 426 17.77 4.41 -0.72
C SER A 426 17.61 4.29 -2.24
N LEU A 427 17.88 5.36 -2.99
CA LEU A 427 17.80 5.29 -4.46
C LEU A 427 18.78 4.27 -5.07
N LYS A 428 19.86 3.89 -4.36
CA LYS A 428 20.87 2.93 -4.82
C LYS A 428 21.03 1.71 -3.93
N THR A 429 20.35 1.65 -2.78
CA THR A 429 20.39 0.49 -1.87
C THR A 429 19.06 -0.23 -1.90
N PRO A 430 19.02 -1.50 -2.37
CA PRO A 430 17.82 -2.32 -2.36
C PRO A 430 17.21 -2.42 -0.97
N THR A 431 15.89 -2.63 -0.91
CA THR A 431 15.17 -2.76 0.35
C THR A 431 15.83 -3.81 1.23
N THR A 432 16.20 -3.40 2.43
CA THR A 432 16.89 -4.22 3.43
C THR A 432 16.08 -4.25 4.71
N VAL A 433 15.72 -5.41 5.17
CA VAL A 433 15.01 -5.63 6.44
C VAL A 433 16.04 -5.85 7.55
N PHE A 434 15.90 -5.07 8.61
CA PHE A 434 16.77 -5.13 9.78
C PHE A 434 16.00 -5.56 11.03
N ALA A 435 16.69 -6.27 11.91
CA ALA A 435 16.37 -6.37 13.32
C ALA A 435 17.25 -5.35 14.07
N TYR A 436 16.63 -4.44 14.81
CA TYR A 436 17.29 -3.41 15.60
C TYR A 436 17.05 -3.64 17.08
N ASN A 437 18.10 -3.89 17.84
CA ASN A 437 18.00 -3.99 19.27
C ASN A 437 17.87 -2.61 19.90
N MET A 438 16.68 -2.27 20.38
CA MET A 438 16.35 -0.97 20.95
C MET A 438 17.12 -0.67 22.23
N LYS A 439 17.63 -1.66 22.93
CA LYS A 439 18.44 -1.51 24.13
C LYS A 439 19.90 -1.20 23.81
N THR A 440 20.54 -1.98 22.93
CA THR A 440 21.97 -1.85 22.61
C THR A 440 22.25 -0.89 21.46
N GLY A 441 21.30 -0.72 20.54
CA GLY A 441 21.48 0.03 19.29
C GLY A 441 22.11 -0.79 18.17
N GLU A 442 22.37 -2.06 18.39
CA GLU A 442 22.89 -2.98 17.37
C GLU A 442 21.82 -3.31 16.34
N ARG A 443 22.23 -3.46 15.09
CA ARG A 443 21.36 -3.87 13.99
C ARG A 443 21.92 -5.10 13.28
N GLU A 444 21.03 -6.00 12.91
CA GLU A 444 21.31 -7.20 12.14
C GLU A 444 20.52 -7.13 10.82
N VAL A 445 21.15 -7.48 9.70
CA VAL A 445 20.47 -7.64 8.41
C VAL A 445 19.75 -8.98 8.42
N LEU A 446 18.42 -8.93 8.34
CA LEU A 446 17.61 -10.15 8.20
C LEU A 446 17.46 -10.56 6.74
N LYS A 447 17.33 -9.59 5.83
CA LYS A 447 17.22 -9.80 4.39
C LYS A 447 17.55 -8.51 3.64
N GLN A 448 18.23 -8.62 2.53
CA GLN A 448 18.31 -7.59 1.50
C GLN A 448 17.71 -8.14 0.21
N THR A 449 16.85 -7.35 -0.44
CA THR A 449 16.30 -7.73 -1.75
C THR A 449 17.43 -7.92 -2.75
N GLU A 450 17.53 -9.10 -3.33
CA GLU A 450 18.50 -9.42 -4.37
C GLU A 450 18.03 -8.83 -5.71
N VAL A 451 18.93 -8.19 -6.42
CA VAL A 451 18.70 -7.64 -7.76
C VAL A 451 19.55 -8.42 -8.74
N LEU A 452 18.90 -9.22 -9.57
CA LEU A 452 19.58 -10.02 -10.59
C LEU A 452 20.05 -9.14 -11.76
N GLY A 453 20.88 -9.68 -12.65
CA GLY A 453 21.33 -8.98 -13.86
C GLY A 453 22.50 -8.03 -13.65
N GLY A 454 23.29 -8.20 -12.57
CA GLY A 454 24.58 -7.52 -12.40
C GLY A 454 24.50 -6.10 -11.84
N PHE A 455 23.57 -5.83 -10.96
CA PHE A 455 23.52 -4.57 -10.23
C PHE A 455 24.65 -4.43 -9.20
N ASP A 456 25.39 -3.30 -9.26
CA ASP A 456 26.36 -2.89 -8.24
C ASP A 456 26.03 -1.47 -7.75
N PRO A 457 25.72 -1.25 -6.46
CA PRO A 457 25.41 0.07 -5.93
C PRO A 457 26.59 1.07 -6.04
N SER A 458 27.84 0.60 -6.23
CA SER A 458 29.01 1.46 -6.44
C SER A 458 29.02 2.16 -7.82
N ASP A 459 28.26 1.63 -8.79
CA ASP A 459 28.07 2.24 -10.10
C ASP A 459 27.20 3.50 -10.06
N TYR A 460 26.59 3.77 -8.90
CA TYR A 460 25.65 4.86 -8.72
C TYR A 460 26.05 5.77 -7.57
N ARG A 461 25.71 7.05 -7.71
CA ARG A 461 25.79 8.04 -6.64
C ARG A 461 24.46 8.74 -6.46
N THR A 462 24.16 9.08 -5.23
CA THR A 462 22.96 9.82 -4.86
C THR A 462 23.33 11.22 -4.40
N LYS A 463 22.39 12.15 -4.57
CA LYS A 463 22.53 13.50 -4.05
C LYS A 463 21.15 14.01 -3.63
N ARG A 464 21.12 14.83 -2.58
CA ARG A 464 19.95 15.59 -2.20
C ARG A 464 20.22 17.07 -2.42
N VAL A 465 19.27 17.74 -3.06
CA VAL A 465 19.30 19.18 -3.29
C VAL A 465 17.95 19.78 -2.88
N TRP A 466 17.90 21.08 -2.73
CA TRP A 466 16.70 21.83 -2.43
C TRP A 466 16.40 22.78 -3.58
N ALA A 467 15.18 22.70 -4.11
CA ALA A 467 14.66 23.66 -5.07
C ALA A 467 13.77 24.66 -4.32
N THR A 468 13.87 25.93 -4.72
CA THR A 468 13.03 26.97 -4.11
C THR A 468 11.86 27.25 -5.06
N ALA A 469 10.63 27.06 -4.59
CA ALA A 469 9.42 27.42 -5.31
C ALA A 469 9.22 28.95 -5.33
N ASP A 470 8.31 29.42 -6.18
CA ASP A 470 8.04 30.85 -6.36
C ASP A 470 7.56 31.55 -5.07
N ASP A 471 6.91 30.80 -4.17
CA ASP A 471 6.47 31.27 -2.85
C ASP A 471 7.56 31.19 -1.76
N GLY A 472 8.77 30.72 -2.12
CA GLY A 472 9.90 30.55 -1.21
C GLY A 472 9.97 29.19 -0.53
N THR A 473 9.00 28.30 -0.75
CA THR A 473 9.00 26.94 -0.16
C THR A 473 10.21 26.14 -0.67
N GLN A 474 10.91 25.50 0.27
CA GLN A 474 12.04 24.63 -0.06
C GLN A 474 11.55 23.21 -0.37
N ILE A 475 11.76 22.73 -1.58
CA ILE A 475 11.34 21.42 -2.08
C ILE A 475 12.55 20.50 -2.09
N PRO A 476 12.56 19.40 -1.34
CA PRO A 476 13.64 18.42 -1.37
C PRO A 476 13.58 17.60 -2.66
N VAL A 477 14.70 17.52 -3.36
CA VAL A 477 14.85 16.73 -4.59
C VAL A 477 15.93 15.67 -4.39
N SER A 478 15.55 14.41 -4.54
CA SER A 478 16.48 13.29 -4.46
C SER A 478 16.93 12.89 -5.86
N LEU A 479 18.23 12.82 -6.09
CA LEU A 479 18.84 12.52 -7.38
C LEU A 479 19.58 11.20 -7.32
N LEU A 480 19.42 10.39 -8.38
CA LEU A 480 20.21 9.21 -8.65
C LEU A 480 20.91 9.40 -10.00
N MET A 481 22.18 9.10 -10.07
CA MET A 481 22.97 9.19 -11.30
C MET A 481 24.08 8.14 -11.29
N ARG A 482 24.57 7.77 -12.45
CA ARG A 482 25.76 6.93 -12.54
C ARG A 482 26.95 7.62 -11.89
N SER A 483 27.88 6.84 -11.34
CA SER A 483 29.08 7.38 -10.69
C SER A 483 29.98 8.16 -11.65
N ASP A 484 30.00 7.78 -12.94
CA ASP A 484 30.73 8.41 -14.04
C ASP A 484 29.97 9.56 -14.75
N PHE A 485 28.77 9.92 -14.27
CA PHE A 485 27.95 10.97 -14.87
C PHE A 485 28.64 12.35 -14.82
N GLU A 486 28.68 13.05 -15.97
CA GLU A 486 29.16 14.41 -16.10
C GLU A 486 28.02 15.38 -16.46
N HIS A 487 28.04 16.58 -15.88
CA HIS A 487 27.03 17.63 -16.12
C HIS A 487 27.37 18.42 -17.40
N ASP A 488 27.13 17.86 -18.56
CA ASP A 488 27.35 18.49 -19.84
C ASP A 488 26.07 19.09 -20.49
N GLY A 489 24.91 18.83 -19.88
CA GLY A 489 23.60 19.30 -20.34
C GLY A 489 22.99 18.48 -21.48
N THR A 490 23.57 17.34 -21.83
CA THR A 490 23.11 16.48 -22.95
C THR A 490 22.38 15.23 -22.46
N THR A 491 22.65 14.80 -21.23
CA THR A 491 22.05 13.58 -20.67
C THR A 491 20.57 13.78 -20.39
N PRO A 492 19.69 12.86 -20.85
CA PRO A 492 18.28 12.88 -20.53
C PRO A 492 18.01 12.83 -19.03
N LEU A 493 16.97 13.54 -18.59
CA LEU A 493 16.49 13.53 -17.21
C LEU A 493 15.14 12.84 -17.12
N TYR A 494 15.04 11.80 -16.28
CA TYR A 494 13.75 11.27 -15.85
C TYR A 494 13.35 11.90 -14.51
N GLN A 495 12.22 12.61 -14.49
CA GLN A 495 11.67 13.24 -13.29
C GLN A 495 10.37 12.57 -12.88
N TYR A 496 10.28 12.22 -11.59
CA TYR A 496 9.07 11.68 -10.97
C TYR A 496 8.72 12.49 -9.73
N ALA A 497 7.47 12.87 -9.60
CA ALA A 497 6.94 13.54 -8.41
C ALA A 497 5.45 13.20 -8.23
N TYR A 498 5.03 13.16 -6.98
CA TYR A 498 3.64 13.11 -6.57
C TYR A 498 3.50 13.88 -5.24
N GLY A 499 2.41 14.60 -5.06
CA GLY A 499 2.23 15.43 -3.86
C GLY A 499 0.77 15.63 -3.46
N SER A 500 -0.19 15.01 -4.20
CA SER A 500 -1.60 15.11 -3.84
C SER A 500 -1.90 14.41 -2.53
N TYR A 501 -2.90 14.89 -1.80
CA TYR A 501 -3.39 14.32 -0.54
C TYR A 501 -2.32 14.22 0.56
N GLY A 502 -1.34 15.14 0.58
CA GLY A 502 -0.23 15.12 1.54
C GLY A 502 0.80 14.00 1.32
N SER A 503 0.73 13.29 0.19
CA SER A 503 1.67 12.23 -0.14
C SER A 503 3.05 12.79 -0.52
N SER A 504 4.11 12.07 -0.18
CA SER A 504 5.49 12.39 -0.54
C SER A 504 6.12 11.27 -1.37
N SER A 505 6.92 11.63 -2.37
CA SER A 505 7.74 10.68 -3.12
C SER A 505 9.01 10.39 -2.36
N ASP A 506 9.03 9.27 -1.64
CA ASP A 506 10.20 8.85 -0.86
C ASP A 506 11.29 8.23 -1.74
N PRO A 507 12.59 8.40 -1.37
CA PRO A 507 13.74 7.95 -2.14
C PRO A 507 14.05 6.46 -1.91
N TYR A 508 13.15 5.58 -2.33
CA TYR A 508 13.35 4.13 -2.24
C TYR A 508 13.91 3.55 -3.53
N PHE A 509 14.55 2.39 -3.41
CA PHE A 509 15.13 1.65 -4.54
C PHE A 509 14.04 1.12 -5.47
N ARG A 510 14.29 1.27 -6.76
CA ARG A 510 13.45 0.71 -7.84
C ARG A 510 14.34 0.06 -8.89
N SER A 511 14.36 -1.26 -8.96
CA SER A 511 15.09 -1.98 -10.00
C SER A 511 14.61 -1.60 -11.42
N THR A 512 13.34 -1.21 -11.54
CA THR A 512 12.71 -0.77 -12.80
C THR A 512 13.28 0.52 -13.37
N VAL A 513 13.93 1.40 -12.58
CA VAL A 513 14.55 2.61 -13.12
C VAL A 513 16.01 2.42 -13.51
N LEU A 514 16.61 1.30 -13.18
CA LEU A 514 18.01 1.01 -13.53
C LEU A 514 18.20 0.89 -15.04
N PHE A 515 17.21 0.42 -15.79
CA PHE A 515 17.28 0.34 -17.24
C PHE A 515 17.40 1.74 -17.88
N LEU A 516 16.71 2.75 -17.36
CA LEU A 516 16.78 4.12 -17.86
C LEU A 516 18.22 4.69 -17.79
N GLN A 517 18.98 4.27 -16.80
CA GLN A 517 20.36 4.72 -16.61
C GLN A 517 21.36 3.90 -17.41
N ASN A 518 21.01 2.67 -17.79
CA ASN A 518 21.85 1.78 -18.59
C ASN A 518 21.54 1.89 -20.10
N MET A 519 20.41 2.48 -20.47
CA MET A 519 20.15 2.80 -21.88
C MET A 519 21.11 3.90 -22.34
N ASN A 520 22.04 3.55 -23.23
CA ASN A 520 22.65 4.54 -24.10
C ASN A 520 21.55 5.03 -25.04
N LEU A 521 20.72 5.95 -24.55
CA LEU A 521 19.76 6.67 -25.38
C LEU A 521 20.58 7.55 -26.32
N GLU A 522 20.95 7.00 -27.48
CA GLU A 522 21.40 7.85 -28.56
C GLU A 522 20.23 8.81 -28.89
N PRO A 523 20.46 10.12 -28.92
CA PRO A 523 19.42 11.05 -29.32
C PRO A 523 18.99 10.72 -30.74
N GLN A 524 17.74 10.30 -30.91
CA GLN A 524 17.11 10.15 -32.23
C GLN A 524 16.69 11.52 -32.76
#